data_8fe394ffc48888fdf42eb3c7e6761da9
#
_entry.id   8fe394ffc48888fdf42eb3c7e6761da9
#
_cell.length_a   1.000
_cell.length_b   1.000
_cell.length_c   1.000
_cell.angle_alpha   90.00
_cell.angle_beta   90.00
_cell.angle_gamma   90.00
#
_symmetry.space_group_name_H-M   'P 1'
#
loop_
_entity.id
_entity.type
_entity.pdbx_description
1 polymer ?
#
loop_
_entity_poly.entity_id
_entity_poly.type
_entity_poly.pdbx_seq_one_letter_code
_entity_poly.pdbx_strand_id
1 'polypeptide(L)'
;MFGKNFQRKYALTDQGVKNAKKGAFWTVIVNLVVMDGMGILYLLMYGLMGTLTDGAPLPGPALFLGLVIAFVILSFVTHLQQYHATYGLVYNEVKSTRLSLAERLRKLPLGYFGKRDLADLTETLMGDVNRM
;
A
#
# COMPACT_ATOMS: atom_id res chain seq x y z
N MET A 1 13.21 -16.08 -10.66
CA MET A 1 13.55 -15.25 -11.83
C MET A 1 12.87 -13.87 -11.83
N PHE A 2 11.65 -13.74 -11.38
CA PHE A 2 10.89 -12.48 -11.35
C PHE A 2 11.52 -11.35 -10.46
N GLY A 3 12.21 -11.69 -9.38
CA GLY A 3 12.73 -10.70 -8.42
C GLY A 3 13.91 -9.85 -8.94
N LYS A 4 14.85 -10.44 -9.70
CA LYS A 4 16.04 -9.72 -10.17
C LYS A 4 15.72 -8.71 -11.28
N ASN A 5 14.77 -9.03 -12.17
CA ASN A 5 14.34 -8.11 -13.21
C ASN A 5 13.53 -6.94 -12.66
N PHE A 6 12.74 -7.19 -11.62
CA PHE A 6 11.97 -6.17 -10.93
C PHE A 6 12.88 -5.20 -10.16
N GLN A 7 13.89 -5.70 -9.46
CA GLN A 7 14.92 -4.90 -8.82
C GLN A 7 15.65 -3.97 -9.78
N ARG A 8 16.03 -4.51 -10.94
CA ARG A 8 16.79 -3.76 -11.96
C ARG A 8 15.94 -2.67 -12.62
N LYS A 9 14.65 -2.92 -12.80
CA LYS A 9 13.72 -1.98 -13.45
C LYS A 9 13.35 -0.79 -12.56
N TYR A 10 13.29 -0.99 -11.24
CA TYR A 10 12.87 0.02 -10.28
C TYR A 10 13.96 0.47 -9.32
N ALA A 11 15.22 0.05 -9.55
CA ALA A 11 16.38 0.37 -8.70
C ALA A 11 16.15 0.13 -7.19
N LEU A 12 15.32 -0.87 -6.85
CA LEU A 12 14.92 -1.18 -5.48
C LEU A 12 16.03 -1.93 -4.73
N THR A 13 16.20 -1.63 -3.45
CA THR A 13 17.02 -2.42 -2.55
C THR A 13 16.40 -3.80 -2.29
N ASP A 14 17.18 -4.79 -1.80
CA ASP A 14 16.64 -6.11 -1.43
C ASP A 14 15.53 -6.00 -0.38
N GLN A 15 15.62 -5.00 0.49
CA GLN A 15 14.63 -4.68 1.49
C GLN A 15 13.38 -4.07 0.84
N GLY A 16 13.54 -3.21 -0.16
CA GLY A 16 12.45 -2.63 -0.94
C GLY A 16 11.61 -3.67 -1.66
N VAL A 17 12.24 -4.72 -2.22
CA VAL A 17 11.52 -5.84 -2.86
C VAL A 17 10.71 -6.65 -1.85
N LYS A 18 11.25 -6.92 -0.65
CA LYS A 18 10.49 -7.61 0.41
C LYS A 18 9.29 -6.78 0.86
N ASN A 19 9.49 -5.48 1.01
CA ASN A 19 8.47 -4.53 1.40
C ASN A 19 7.38 -4.41 0.33
N ALA A 20 7.75 -4.33 -0.95
CA ALA A 20 6.79 -4.31 -2.07
C ALA A 20 5.93 -5.58 -2.12
N LYS A 21 6.54 -6.76 -1.89
CA LYS A 21 5.79 -8.02 -1.78
C LYS A 21 4.81 -8.01 -0.61
N LYS A 22 5.22 -7.49 0.55
CA LYS A 22 4.36 -7.37 1.72
C LYS A 22 3.21 -6.41 1.45
N GLY A 23 3.48 -5.26 0.81
CA GLY A 23 2.44 -4.32 0.39
C GLY A 23 1.45 -4.93 -0.59
N ALA A 24 1.94 -5.63 -1.63
CA ALA A 24 1.09 -6.32 -2.59
C ALA A 24 0.21 -7.40 -1.94
N PHE A 25 0.75 -8.18 -1.01
CA PHE A 25 0.00 -9.17 -0.25
C PHE A 25 -1.13 -8.53 0.56
N TRP A 26 -0.86 -7.44 1.28
CA TRP A 26 -1.89 -6.72 2.02
C TRP A 26 -2.94 -6.09 1.12
N THR A 27 -2.55 -5.60 -0.05
CA THR A 27 -3.51 -5.09 -1.04
C THR A 27 -4.47 -6.17 -1.54
N VAL A 28 -3.98 -7.38 -1.76
CA VAL A 28 -4.85 -8.52 -2.13
C VAL A 28 -5.84 -8.83 -1.00
N ILE A 29 -5.37 -8.87 0.26
CA ILE A 29 -6.25 -9.12 1.42
C ILE A 29 -7.34 -8.05 1.52
N VAL A 30 -6.99 -6.77 1.39
CA VAL A 30 -7.96 -5.67 1.44
C VAL A 30 -9.00 -5.81 0.32
N ASN A 31 -8.58 -6.14 -0.90
CA ASN A 31 -9.51 -6.35 -2.01
C ASN A 31 -10.47 -7.54 -1.75
N LEU A 32 -9.97 -8.62 -1.14
CA LEU A 32 -10.83 -9.74 -0.73
C LEU A 32 -11.86 -9.31 0.32
N VAL A 33 -11.44 -8.55 1.34
CA VAL A 33 -12.36 -8.04 2.37
C VAL A 33 -13.41 -7.11 1.76
N VAL A 34 -13.05 -6.26 0.79
CA VAL A 34 -14.01 -5.40 0.08
C VAL A 34 -15.00 -6.23 -0.74
N MET A 35 -14.55 -7.30 -1.40
CA MET A 35 -15.42 -8.23 -2.14
C MET A 35 -16.38 -8.96 -1.20
N ASP A 36 -15.92 -9.35 -0.01
CA ASP A 36 -16.75 -9.97 1.01
C ASP A 36 -17.88 -9.05 1.49
N GLY A 37 -17.62 -7.75 1.56
CA GLY A 37 -18.64 -6.73 1.83
C GLY A 37 -19.78 -6.70 0.81
N MET A 38 -19.45 -6.89 -0.47
CA MET A 38 -20.49 -7.06 -1.52
C MET A 38 -21.32 -8.33 -1.30
N GLY A 39 -20.69 -9.42 -0.84
CA GLY A 39 -21.36 -10.66 -0.47
C GLY A 39 -22.34 -10.46 0.69
N ILE A 40 -21.96 -9.73 1.72
CA ILE A 40 -22.83 -9.39 2.87
C ILE A 40 -24.03 -8.56 2.41
N LEU A 41 -23.81 -7.57 1.54
CA LEU A 41 -24.89 -6.77 0.97
C LEU A 41 -25.89 -7.64 0.18
N TYR A 42 -25.38 -8.59 -0.61
CA TYR A 42 -26.21 -9.53 -1.36
C TYR A 42 -27.03 -10.41 -0.44
N LEU A 43 -26.45 -10.95 0.64
CA LEU A 43 -27.16 -11.76 1.63
C LEU A 43 -28.27 -10.96 2.33
N LEU A 44 -28.03 -9.69 2.64
CA LEU A 44 -29.01 -8.76 3.19
C LEU A 44 -30.21 -8.58 2.24
N MET A 45 -29.94 -8.31 0.97
CA MET A 45 -30.98 -8.13 -0.05
C MET A 45 -31.77 -9.42 -0.28
N TYR A 46 -31.10 -10.57 -0.31
CA TYR A 46 -31.73 -11.87 -0.46
C TYR A 46 -32.66 -12.20 0.72
N GLY A 47 -32.18 -11.94 1.96
CA GLY A 47 -33.01 -12.12 3.16
C GLY A 47 -34.25 -11.21 3.17
N LEU A 48 -34.11 -9.96 2.75
CA LEU A 48 -35.21 -9.02 2.66
C LEU A 48 -36.27 -9.46 1.61
N MET A 49 -35.79 -9.91 0.44
CA MET A 49 -36.66 -10.44 -0.62
C MET A 49 -37.44 -11.66 -0.16
N GLY A 50 -36.80 -12.60 0.54
CA GLY A 50 -37.45 -13.79 1.07
C GLY A 50 -38.58 -13.48 2.09
N THR A 51 -38.41 -12.41 2.88
CA THR A 51 -39.47 -11.95 3.79
C THR A 51 -40.67 -11.32 3.08
N LEU A 52 -40.38 -10.60 1.96
CA LEU A 52 -41.43 -9.93 1.19
C LEU A 52 -42.25 -10.91 0.29
N THR A 53 -41.57 -11.94 -0.23
CA THR A 53 -42.21 -12.91 -1.14
C THR A 53 -42.86 -14.10 -0.40
N ASP A 54 -42.15 -14.66 0.58
CA ASP A 54 -42.52 -15.90 1.22
C ASP A 54 -43.04 -15.73 2.66
N GLY A 55 -43.09 -14.50 3.18
CA GLY A 55 -43.46 -14.22 4.57
C GLY A 55 -42.51 -14.85 5.60
N ALA A 56 -41.30 -15.24 5.18
CA ALA A 56 -40.30 -15.81 6.05
C ALA A 56 -39.94 -14.82 7.19
N PRO A 57 -39.76 -15.29 8.43
CA PRO A 57 -39.37 -14.40 9.52
C PRO A 57 -38.02 -13.78 9.21
N LEU A 58 -37.91 -12.44 9.31
CA LEU A 58 -36.65 -11.74 9.22
C LEU A 58 -35.64 -12.37 10.19
N PRO A 59 -34.45 -12.77 9.73
CA PRO A 59 -33.39 -13.08 10.66
C PRO A 59 -33.18 -11.85 11.53
N GLY A 60 -33.12 -12.05 12.85
CA GLY A 60 -33.18 -10.96 13.83
C GLY A 60 -32.31 -9.77 13.47
N PRO A 61 -32.79 -8.52 13.54
CA PRO A 61 -32.07 -7.34 13.14
C PRO A 61 -30.72 -7.22 13.87
N ALA A 62 -30.59 -7.79 15.05
CA ALA A 62 -29.37 -7.86 15.82
C ALA A 62 -28.25 -8.64 15.11
N LEU A 63 -28.60 -9.69 14.37
CA LEU A 63 -27.63 -10.51 13.62
C LEU A 63 -27.04 -9.72 12.46
N PHE A 64 -27.88 -8.99 11.71
CA PHE A 64 -27.42 -8.12 10.63
C PHE A 64 -26.56 -6.96 11.13
N LEU A 65 -26.97 -6.33 12.22
CA LEU A 65 -26.21 -5.25 12.85
C LEU A 65 -24.84 -5.76 13.30
N GLY A 66 -24.79 -6.94 13.91
CA GLY A 66 -23.55 -7.59 14.31
C GLY A 66 -22.60 -7.88 13.14
N LEU A 67 -23.14 -8.40 12.02
CA LEU A 67 -22.35 -8.64 10.80
C LEU A 67 -21.78 -7.34 10.21
N VAL A 68 -22.58 -6.29 10.12
CA VAL A 68 -22.14 -4.99 9.61
C VAL A 68 -21.02 -4.40 10.50
N ILE A 69 -21.22 -4.43 11.81
CA ILE A 69 -20.21 -3.93 12.76
C ILE A 69 -18.90 -4.73 12.64
N ALA A 70 -19.00 -6.07 12.60
CA ALA A 70 -17.84 -6.94 12.43
C ALA A 70 -17.10 -6.65 11.10
N PHE A 71 -17.82 -6.45 10.01
CA PHE A 71 -17.28 -6.09 8.72
C PHE A 71 -16.56 -4.72 8.74
N VAL A 72 -17.16 -3.72 9.36
CA VAL A 72 -16.56 -2.37 9.50
C VAL A 72 -15.25 -2.45 10.29
N ILE A 73 -15.25 -3.18 11.41
CA ILE A 73 -14.04 -3.35 12.23
C ILE A 73 -12.95 -4.09 11.43
N LEU A 74 -13.31 -5.17 10.75
CA LEU A 74 -12.37 -5.95 9.92
C LEU A 74 -11.79 -5.10 8.79
N SER A 75 -12.61 -4.34 8.09
CA SER A 75 -12.20 -3.41 7.03
C SER A 75 -11.26 -2.35 7.56
N PHE A 76 -11.58 -1.75 8.70
CA PHE A 76 -10.73 -0.73 9.32
C PHE A 76 -9.35 -1.27 9.67
N VAL A 77 -9.28 -2.42 10.33
CA VAL A 77 -8.00 -3.06 10.72
C VAL A 77 -7.18 -3.41 9.48
N THR A 78 -7.80 -3.98 8.44
CA THR A 78 -7.12 -4.39 7.22
C THR A 78 -6.58 -3.19 6.43
N HIS A 79 -7.34 -2.11 6.33
CA HIS A 79 -6.90 -0.86 5.69
C HIS A 79 -5.75 -0.20 6.47
N LEU A 80 -5.81 -0.21 7.80
CA LEU A 80 -4.73 0.32 8.63
C LEU A 80 -3.41 -0.43 8.39
N GLN A 81 -3.47 -1.76 8.33
CA GLN A 81 -2.31 -2.60 8.04
C GLN A 81 -1.78 -2.39 6.62
N GLN A 82 -2.65 -2.25 5.63
CA GLN A 82 -2.27 -1.92 4.26
C GLN A 82 -1.57 -0.56 4.20
N TYR A 83 -2.13 0.45 4.89
CA TYR A 83 -1.54 1.78 4.94
C TYR A 83 -0.10 1.73 5.49
N HIS A 84 0.11 1.07 6.61
CA HIS A 84 1.46 0.89 7.19
C HIS A 84 2.39 0.10 6.25
N ALA A 85 1.88 -0.94 5.60
CA ALA A 85 2.68 -1.77 4.70
C ALA A 85 3.03 -1.05 3.38
N THR A 86 2.22 -0.12 2.91
CA THR A 86 2.43 0.57 1.65
C THR A 86 3.16 1.90 1.84
N TYR A 87 2.62 2.79 2.66
CA TYR A 87 3.17 4.14 2.81
C TYR A 87 4.39 4.20 3.73
N GLY A 88 4.38 3.50 4.86
CA GLY A 88 5.50 3.50 5.79
C GLY A 88 6.78 2.91 5.19
N LEU A 89 6.63 1.89 4.35
CA LEU A 89 7.76 1.22 3.72
C LEU A 89 8.32 1.99 2.53
N VAL A 90 7.46 2.62 1.74
CA VAL A 90 7.87 3.51 0.63
C VAL A 90 8.63 4.71 1.18
N TYR A 91 8.14 5.33 2.25
CA TYR A 91 8.80 6.47 2.85
C TYR A 91 10.21 6.14 3.38
N ASN A 92 10.37 4.97 3.99
CA ASN A 92 11.68 4.48 4.46
C ASN A 92 12.65 4.20 3.31
N GLU A 93 12.17 3.70 2.17
CA GLU A 93 12.98 3.45 0.99
C GLU A 93 13.49 4.76 0.38
N VAL A 94 12.61 5.75 0.21
CA VAL A 94 12.97 7.10 -0.26
C VAL A 94 13.99 7.75 0.67
N LYS A 95 13.81 7.65 2.00
CA LYS A 95 14.75 8.15 2.99
C LYS A 95 16.12 7.46 2.86
N SER A 96 16.16 6.15 2.73
CA SER A 96 17.37 5.35 2.56
C SER A 96 18.12 5.73 1.28
N THR A 97 17.40 5.91 0.18
CA THR A 97 17.96 6.32 -1.11
C THR A 97 18.56 7.71 -1.04
N ARG A 98 17.89 8.67 -0.41
CA ARG A 98 18.42 10.03 -0.19
C ARG A 98 19.69 10.03 0.65
N LEU A 99 19.72 9.23 1.72
CA LEU A 99 20.90 9.13 2.58
C LEU A 99 22.10 8.52 1.85
N SER A 100 21.87 7.46 1.08
CA SER A 100 22.88 6.80 0.24
C SER A 100 23.43 7.73 -0.83
N LEU A 101 22.56 8.56 -1.42
CA LEU A 101 22.95 9.57 -2.40
C LEU A 101 23.82 10.66 -1.77
N ALA A 102 23.42 11.18 -0.60
CA ALA A 102 24.19 12.17 0.14
C ALA A 102 25.57 11.63 0.55
N GLU A 103 25.65 10.36 0.97
CA GLU A 103 26.97 9.74 1.27
C GLU A 103 27.86 9.58 0.04
N ARG A 104 27.29 9.26 -1.11
CA ARG A 104 28.05 9.19 -2.38
C ARG A 104 28.54 10.56 -2.80
N LEU A 105 27.71 11.58 -2.69
CA LEU A 105 28.11 12.98 -2.95
C LEU A 105 29.26 13.43 -2.05
N ARG A 106 29.22 13.09 -0.76
CA ARG A 106 30.28 13.42 0.19
C ARG A 106 31.64 12.80 -0.17
N LYS A 107 31.65 11.68 -0.88
CA LYS A 107 32.88 10.98 -1.32
C LYS A 107 33.46 11.53 -2.65
N LEU A 108 32.73 12.41 -3.33
CA LEU A 108 33.24 13.03 -4.56
C LEU A 108 34.33 14.07 -4.23
N PRO A 109 35.43 14.12 -5.03
CA PRO A 109 36.45 15.09 -4.82
C PRO A 109 35.93 16.52 -5.05
N LEU A 110 36.38 17.46 -4.21
CA LEU A 110 35.97 18.87 -4.24
C LEU A 110 36.10 19.53 -5.63
N GLY A 111 37.05 19.09 -6.47
CA GLY A 111 37.18 19.55 -7.85
C GLY A 111 36.03 19.21 -8.79
N TYR A 112 35.16 18.28 -8.42
CA TYR A 112 33.96 17.95 -9.18
C TYR A 112 32.86 19.03 -9.00
N PHE A 113 32.77 19.61 -7.82
CA PHE A 113 31.83 20.67 -7.48
C PHE A 113 32.22 22.04 -8.05
N GLY A 114 33.48 22.26 -8.37
CA GLY A 114 33.95 23.53 -8.96
C GLY A 114 33.62 23.68 -10.46
N LYS A 115 33.21 22.61 -11.13
CA LYS A 115 32.87 22.62 -12.58
C LYS A 115 31.37 22.60 -12.87
N ARG A 116 30.54 22.35 -11.90
CA ARG A 116 29.07 22.35 -12.01
C ARG A 116 28.47 23.15 -10.88
N ASP A 117 27.42 23.89 -11.21
CA ASP A 117 26.65 24.63 -10.22
C ASP A 117 26.03 23.64 -9.22
N LEU A 118 26.30 23.83 -7.93
CA LEU A 118 25.83 22.97 -6.85
C LEU A 118 24.28 22.94 -6.81
N ALA A 119 23.67 24.05 -7.21
CA ALA A 119 22.21 24.18 -7.27
C ALA A 119 21.61 23.26 -8.36
N ASP A 120 22.18 23.23 -9.55
CA ASP A 120 21.74 22.38 -10.68
C ASP A 120 21.89 20.89 -10.34
N LEU A 121 22.99 20.53 -9.67
CA LEU A 121 23.21 19.15 -9.20
C LEU A 121 22.18 18.72 -8.15
N THR A 122 21.85 19.61 -7.22
CA THR A 122 20.90 19.32 -6.15
C THR A 122 19.48 19.21 -6.71
N GLU A 123 19.10 20.08 -7.65
CA GLU A 123 17.80 20.06 -8.30
C GLU A 123 17.61 18.79 -9.14
N THR A 124 18.61 18.41 -9.93
CA THR A 124 18.56 17.16 -10.73
C THR A 124 18.43 15.93 -9.84
N LEU A 125 19.23 15.84 -8.78
CA LEU A 125 19.24 14.70 -7.87
C LEU A 125 17.96 14.61 -7.04
N MET A 126 17.43 15.73 -6.56
CA MET A 126 16.17 15.76 -5.82
C MET A 126 14.97 15.54 -6.73
N GLY A 127 15.02 16.03 -7.97
CA GLY A 127 14.00 15.83 -8.99
C GLY A 127 13.86 14.35 -9.38
N ASP A 128 14.96 13.65 -9.58
CA ASP A 128 14.99 12.23 -9.95
C ASP A 128 14.51 11.33 -8.80
N VAL A 129 14.86 11.65 -7.55
CA VAL A 129 14.37 10.90 -6.38
C VAL A 129 12.87 11.08 -6.16
N ASN A 130 12.29 12.23 -6.53
CA ASN A 130 10.85 12.46 -6.41
C ASN A 130 10.04 11.82 -7.55
N ARG A 131 10.68 11.43 -8.66
CA ARG A 131 10.03 10.77 -9.80
C ARG A 131 10.05 9.24 -9.72
N MET A 132 10.81 8.67 -8.78
CA MET A 132 10.83 7.24 -8.49
C MET A 132 9.72 6.88 -7.50
#